data_d3c14f019781d5b7c866988b66d30a83
#
_entry.id   d3c14f019781d5b7c866988b66d30a83
#
_cell.length_a   1.000
_cell.length_b   1.000
_cell.length_c   1.000
_cell.angle_alpha   90.00
_cell.angle_beta   90.00
_cell.angle_gamma   90.00
#
_symmetry.space_group_name_H-M   'P 1'
#
loop_
_entity.id
_entity.type
_entity.pdbx_description
1 polymer ?
#
loop_
_entity_poly.entity_id
_entity_poly.type
_entity_poly.pdbx_seq_one_letter_code
_entity_poly.pdbx_strand_id
1 'polypeptide(L)'
;MNRKSILNTNLTDQQAALFYLGQEGFLLKYKNTHILIDPYLSDYVDKNCCTDSVTWIRNYPTPIEAEELDFIDYVLCTHTHYDHSDPYTLAKLAAVNPNATFIVPNFAIDLISSYGIAYHKIMGAVANTVIDCGECTIEPLPSAHEELHKDENGNYMELGYKINFDNISIYHGGDCCLYDGLSDSLKNIDIMMVPINGRSYHKLR
;
A
#
# COMPACT_ATOMS: atom_id res chain seq x y z
N MET A 1 -13.45 9.33 -9.96
CA MET A 1 -12.86 8.13 -10.60
C MET A 1 -13.94 7.07 -10.73
N ASN A 2 -13.85 6.12 -11.64
CA ASN A 2 -14.76 4.97 -11.70
C ASN A 2 -14.06 3.78 -12.39
N ARG A 3 -14.59 2.57 -12.17
CA ARG A 3 -14.07 1.30 -12.72
C ARG A 3 -13.78 1.39 -14.24
N LYS A 4 -14.75 1.91 -15.01
CA LYS A 4 -14.63 2.01 -16.48
C LYS A 4 -13.47 2.90 -16.91
N SER A 5 -13.23 4.02 -16.23
CA SER A 5 -12.12 4.92 -16.56
C SER A 5 -10.75 4.27 -16.33
N ILE A 6 -10.62 3.49 -15.27
CA ILE A 6 -9.38 2.75 -14.96
C ILE A 6 -9.12 1.69 -16.03
N LEU A 7 -10.11 0.81 -16.28
CA LEU A 7 -9.96 -0.29 -17.23
C LEU A 7 -9.70 0.21 -18.67
N ASN A 8 -10.36 1.30 -19.09
CA ASN A 8 -10.24 1.86 -20.43
C ASN A 8 -9.01 2.77 -20.60
N THR A 9 -8.18 2.95 -19.57
CA THR A 9 -6.90 3.66 -19.75
C THR A 9 -5.98 2.83 -20.62
N ASN A 10 -5.80 3.28 -21.87
CA ASN A 10 -4.93 2.63 -22.84
C ASN A 10 -3.47 3.00 -22.56
N LEU A 11 -2.64 1.99 -22.44
CA LEU A 11 -1.21 2.13 -22.19
C LEU A 11 -0.44 1.41 -23.30
N THR A 12 0.72 1.96 -23.66
CA THR A 12 1.72 1.22 -24.41
C THR A 12 2.50 0.31 -23.47
N ASP A 13 3.27 -0.63 -23.99
CA ASP A 13 4.10 -1.55 -23.20
C ASP A 13 5.18 -0.84 -22.36
N GLN A 14 5.41 0.46 -22.63
CA GLN A 14 6.39 1.29 -21.92
C GLN A 14 5.75 2.28 -20.94
N GLN A 15 4.46 2.15 -20.67
CA GLN A 15 3.72 3.07 -19.81
C GLN A 15 3.08 2.34 -18.64
N ALA A 16 3.08 3.00 -17.49
CA ALA A 16 2.24 2.66 -16.34
C ALA A 16 1.27 3.80 -16.07
N ALA A 17 0.10 3.49 -15.54
CA ALA A 17 -0.83 4.50 -15.02
C ALA A 17 -0.85 4.43 -13.51
N LEU A 18 -0.83 5.60 -12.89
CA LEU A 18 -0.94 5.80 -11.45
C LEU A 18 -2.23 6.55 -11.16
N PHE A 19 -3.10 5.96 -10.33
CA PHE A 19 -4.34 6.57 -9.88
C PHE A 19 -4.26 6.81 -8.38
N TYR A 20 -4.37 8.06 -7.96
CA TYR A 20 -4.40 8.44 -6.56
C TYR A 20 -5.80 8.18 -5.98
N LEU A 21 -5.87 7.41 -4.92
CA LEU A 21 -7.13 7.03 -4.25
C LEU A 21 -7.42 7.87 -3.01
N GLY A 22 -6.47 8.70 -2.63
CA GLY A 22 -6.55 9.49 -1.41
C GLY A 22 -5.76 8.90 -0.25
N GLN A 23 -5.44 9.70 0.74
CA GLN A 23 -4.52 9.38 1.82
C GLN A 23 -3.16 8.92 1.23
N GLU A 24 -2.64 7.77 1.58
CA GLU A 24 -1.47 7.14 0.96
C GLU A 24 -1.85 6.06 -0.06
N GLY A 25 -3.13 6.00 -0.46
CA GLY A 25 -3.68 4.97 -1.34
C GLY A 25 -3.43 5.24 -2.83
N PHE A 26 -2.89 4.25 -3.53
CA PHE A 26 -2.65 4.29 -4.98
C PHE A 26 -3.08 3.00 -5.68
N LEU A 27 -3.54 3.13 -6.93
CA LEU A 27 -3.68 2.02 -7.86
C LEU A 27 -2.68 2.20 -9.00
N LEU A 28 -1.87 1.19 -9.24
CA LEU A 28 -0.98 1.07 -10.40
C LEU A 28 -1.60 0.14 -11.43
N LYS A 29 -1.54 0.55 -12.69
CA LYS A 29 -1.88 -0.29 -13.85
C LYS A 29 -0.68 -0.36 -14.77
N TYR A 30 -0.24 -1.58 -15.07
CA TYR A 30 0.80 -1.84 -16.05
C TYR A 30 0.41 -3.05 -16.90
N LYS A 31 0.32 -2.90 -18.20
CA LYS A 31 -0.23 -3.94 -19.09
C LYS A 31 -1.58 -4.44 -18.56
N ASN A 32 -1.64 -5.72 -18.16
CA ASN A 32 -2.84 -6.33 -17.57
C ASN A 32 -2.78 -6.45 -16.04
N THR A 33 -1.71 -5.99 -15.41
CA THR A 33 -1.51 -6.10 -13.95
C THR A 33 -2.01 -4.85 -13.24
N HIS A 34 -2.77 -5.04 -12.17
CA HIS A 34 -3.32 -4.00 -11.31
C HIS A 34 -2.90 -4.22 -9.87
N ILE A 35 -2.21 -3.24 -9.31
CA ILE A 35 -1.65 -3.28 -7.96
C ILE A 35 -2.27 -2.15 -7.14
N LEU A 36 -2.90 -2.48 -6.01
CA LEU A 36 -3.29 -1.51 -5.00
C LEU A 36 -2.20 -1.40 -3.95
N ILE A 37 -1.93 -0.18 -3.49
CA ILE A 37 -1.02 0.08 -2.38
C ILE A 37 -1.77 0.92 -1.36
N ASP A 38 -1.75 0.51 -0.11
CA ASP A 38 -2.36 1.17 1.05
C ASP A 38 -3.80 1.67 0.78
N PRO A 39 -4.70 0.81 0.28
CA PRO A 39 -6.05 1.25 -0.08
C PRO A 39 -6.87 1.55 1.17
N TYR A 40 -7.17 2.83 1.40
CA TYR A 40 -8.08 3.29 2.44
C TYR A 40 -9.35 3.87 1.79
N LEU A 41 -10.36 3.00 1.58
CA LEU A 41 -11.61 3.31 0.85
C LEU A 41 -12.85 3.18 1.75
N SER A 42 -12.68 3.27 3.06
CA SER A 42 -13.77 3.24 4.04
C SER A 42 -13.73 4.42 4.99
N ASP A 43 -14.59 4.40 5.96
CA ASP A 43 -14.63 5.33 7.10
C ASP A 43 -14.19 4.66 8.41
N TYR A 44 -13.36 3.60 8.32
CA TYR A 44 -12.97 2.84 9.50
C TYR A 44 -12.28 3.71 10.55
N VAL A 45 -11.30 4.52 10.15
CA VAL A 45 -10.55 5.40 11.05
C VAL A 45 -11.47 6.44 11.68
N ASP A 46 -12.35 7.06 10.88
CA ASP A 46 -13.33 8.03 11.34
C ASP A 46 -14.22 7.45 12.45
N LYS A 47 -14.64 6.19 12.30
CA LYS A 47 -15.56 5.52 13.23
C LYS A 47 -14.90 4.89 14.44
N ASN A 48 -13.65 4.42 14.31
CA ASN A 48 -13.04 3.56 15.31
C ASN A 48 -11.79 4.15 15.96
N CYS A 49 -11.19 5.20 15.40
CA CYS A 49 -9.93 5.76 15.91
C CYS A 49 -10.07 7.14 16.54
N CYS A 50 -11.25 7.77 16.44
CA CYS A 50 -11.52 9.04 17.10
C CYS A 50 -11.66 8.86 18.61
N THR A 51 -11.15 9.84 19.36
CA THR A 51 -11.25 9.94 20.84
C THR A 51 -11.82 11.31 21.20
N ASP A 52 -12.10 11.52 22.49
CA ASP A 52 -12.57 12.84 22.98
C ASP A 52 -11.59 13.99 22.69
N SER A 53 -10.30 13.69 22.52
CA SER A 53 -9.23 14.68 22.31
C SER A 53 -8.67 14.70 20.88
N VAL A 54 -8.89 13.66 20.09
CA VAL A 54 -8.34 13.53 18.74
C VAL A 54 -9.40 13.04 17.78
N THR A 55 -9.57 13.76 16.70
CA THR A 55 -10.56 13.44 15.65
C THR A 55 -9.85 13.18 14.34
N TRP A 56 -10.10 12.01 13.76
CA TRP A 56 -9.59 11.59 12.48
C TRP A 56 -10.75 11.49 11.49
N ILE A 57 -11.01 12.55 10.74
CA ILE A 57 -12.11 12.59 9.78
C ILE A 57 -11.55 12.82 8.38
N ARG A 58 -11.97 11.99 7.45
CA ARG A 58 -11.63 12.15 6.04
C ARG A 58 -12.18 13.47 5.49
N ASN A 59 -11.33 14.26 4.83
CA ASN A 59 -11.69 15.59 4.31
C ASN A 59 -12.35 15.53 2.92
N TYR A 60 -12.42 14.36 2.29
CA TYR A 60 -12.98 14.18 0.94
C TYR A 60 -13.63 12.78 0.83
N PRO A 61 -14.64 12.62 -0.03
CA PRO A 61 -15.25 11.31 -0.25
C PRO A 61 -14.26 10.33 -0.91
N THR A 62 -14.45 9.05 -0.65
CA THR A 62 -13.71 8.01 -1.38
C THR A 62 -13.92 8.17 -2.88
N PRO A 63 -12.86 8.09 -3.70
CA PRO A 63 -12.97 8.32 -5.14
C PRO A 63 -13.68 7.19 -5.89
N ILE A 64 -13.72 6.00 -5.28
CA ILE A 64 -14.31 4.77 -5.81
C ILE A 64 -14.63 3.83 -4.64
N GLU A 65 -15.67 3.02 -4.76
CA GLU A 65 -15.98 2.00 -3.77
C GLU A 65 -15.06 0.78 -3.95
N ALA A 66 -14.68 0.13 -2.84
CA ALA A 66 -13.77 -1.02 -2.88
C ALA A 66 -14.33 -2.18 -3.73
N GLU A 67 -15.68 -2.36 -3.72
CA GLU A 67 -16.37 -3.38 -4.50
C GLU A 67 -16.35 -3.15 -6.01
N GLU A 68 -16.09 -1.92 -6.46
CA GLU A 68 -15.93 -1.62 -7.89
C GLU A 68 -14.55 -2.01 -8.43
N LEU A 69 -13.60 -2.34 -7.54
CA LEU A 69 -12.24 -2.75 -7.87
C LEU A 69 -12.14 -4.29 -7.94
N ASP A 70 -12.94 -4.93 -8.79
CA ASP A 70 -13.06 -6.39 -8.97
C ASP A 70 -12.04 -7.00 -9.95
N PHE A 71 -10.95 -6.28 -10.23
CA PHE A 71 -9.92 -6.63 -11.22
C PHE A 71 -8.50 -6.52 -10.67
N ILE A 72 -8.33 -6.56 -9.36
CA ILE A 72 -7.03 -6.38 -8.69
C ILE A 72 -6.28 -7.70 -8.59
N ASP A 73 -4.99 -7.66 -8.93
CA ASP A 73 -4.09 -8.81 -8.84
C ASP A 73 -3.32 -8.83 -7.51
N TYR A 74 -2.85 -7.65 -7.06
CA TYR A 74 -2.06 -7.51 -5.85
C TYR A 74 -2.57 -6.36 -4.99
N VAL A 75 -2.60 -6.57 -3.68
CA VAL A 75 -2.89 -5.54 -2.67
C VAL A 75 -1.71 -5.48 -1.71
N LEU A 76 -1.02 -4.36 -1.66
CA LEU A 76 0.13 -4.13 -0.81
C LEU A 76 -0.27 -3.26 0.38
N CYS A 77 0.11 -3.67 1.60
CA CYS A 77 0.01 -2.83 2.79
C CYS A 77 1.41 -2.56 3.32
N THR A 78 1.76 -1.29 3.51
CA THR A 78 3.09 -0.90 4.00
C THR A 78 3.27 -1.20 5.47
N HIS A 79 2.22 -1.03 6.27
CA HIS A 79 2.20 -1.31 7.70
C HIS A 79 0.76 -1.47 8.23
N THR A 80 0.60 -1.65 9.55
CA THR A 80 -0.67 -2.08 10.15
C THR A 80 -1.58 -0.95 10.64
N HIS A 81 -1.24 0.33 10.41
CA HIS A 81 -2.19 1.39 10.70
C HIS A 81 -3.42 1.28 9.80
N TYR A 82 -4.57 1.66 10.36
CA TYR A 82 -5.87 1.41 9.72
C TYR A 82 -6.14 2.25 8.48
N ASP A 83 -5.40 3.31 8.25
CA ASP A 83 -5.45 4.09 7.01
C ASP A 83 -4.51 3.55 5.91
N HIS A 84 -3.76 2.46 6.19
CA HIS A 84 -2.94 1.70 5.25
C HIS A 84 -3.42 0.24 5.13
N SER A 85 -3.89 -0.35 6.23
CA SER A 85 -4.41 -1.72 6.32
C SER A 85 -5.86 -1.71 6.79
N ASP A 86 -6.72 -1.01 6.05
CA ASP A 86 -8.13 -0.79 6.40
C ASP A 86 -8.93 -2.11 6.39
N PRO A 87 -9.43 -2.58 7.55
CA PRO A 87 -10.16 -3.84 7.62
C PRO A 87 -11.39 -3.91 6.72
N TYR A 88 -12.13 -2.80 6.58
CA TYR A 88 -13.34 -2.75 5.78
C TYR A 88 -13.02 -2.79 4.28
N THR A 89 -12.02 -2.04 3.85
CA THR A 89 -11.57 -2.04 2.45
C THR A 89 -10.97 -3.39 2.08
N LEU A 90 -10.06 -3.94 2.89
CA LEU A 90 -9.37 -5.19 2.57
C LEU A 90 -10.32 -6.38 2.52
N ALA A 91 -11.31 -6.47 3.44
CA ALA A 91 -12.32 -7.52 3.42
C ALA A 91 -13.17 -7.47 2.13
N LYS A 92 -13.60 -6.28 1.70
CA LYS A 92 -14.37 -6.09 0.46
C LYS A 92 -13.56 -6.44 -0.78
N LEU A 93 -12.29 -5.98 -0.84
CA LEU A 93 -11.37 -6.32 -1.94
C LEU A 93 -11.16 -7.83 -2.04
N ALA A 94 -10.97 -8.53 -0.91
CA ALA A 94 -10.80 -9.98 -0.89
C ALA A 94 -12.04 -10.74 -1.38
N ALA A 95 -13.24 -10.19 -1.13
CA ALA A 95 -14.51 -10.78 -1.56
C ALA A 95 -14.71 -10.67 -3.08
N VAL A 96 -14.35 -9.55 -3.69
CA VAL A 96 -14.56 -9.33 -5.14
C VAL A 96 -13.36 -9.75 -6.00
N ASN A 97 -12.19 -10.00 -5.39
CA ASN A 97 -10.98 -10.47 -6.07
C ASN A 97 -10.55 -11.85 -5.55
N PRO A 98 -11.17 -12.95 -6.01
CA PRO A 98 -10.90 -14.29 -5.48
C PRO A 98 -9.44 -14.74 -5.67
N ASN A 99 -8.75 -14.21 -6.67
CA ASN A 99 -7.38 -14.58 -7.02
C ASN A 99 -6.32 -13.56 -6.57
N ALA A 100 -6.71 -12.45 -5.96
CA ALA A 100 -5.76 -11.43 -5.53
C ALA A 100 -4.84 -11.94 -4.41
N THR A 101 -3.57 -11.53 -4.47
CA THR A 101 -2.59 -11.75 -3.41
C THR A 101 -2.43 -10.48 -2.58
N PHE A 102 -2.52 -10.61 -1.26
CA PHE A 102 -2.31 -9.55 -0.29
C PHE A 102 -0.88 -9.64 0.23
N ILE A 103 -0.04 -8.67 -0.12
CA ILE A 103 1.37 -8.61 0.26
C ILE A 103 1.48 -7.63 1.44
N VAL A 104 1.90 -8.12 2.58
CA VAL A 104 1.91 -7.37 3.85
C VAL A 104 3.20 -7.65 4.62
N PRO A 105 3.65 -6.79 5.54
CA PRO A 105 4.77 -7.13 6.40
C PRO A 105 4.59 -8.49 7.06
N ASN A 106 5.63 -9.30 7.10
CA ASN A 106 5.54 -10.71 7.50
C ASN A 106 4.87 -10.91 8.89
N PHE A 107 5.13 -10.02 9.84
CA PHE A 107 4.50 -10.08 11.17
C PHE A 107 2.99 -9.81 11.15
N ALA A 108 2.47 -9.16 10.10
CA ALA A 108 1.08 -8.72 10.01
C ALA A 108 0.11 -9.79 9.46
N ILE A 109 0.61 -10.96 9.04
CA ILE A 109 -0.19 -12.01 8.38
C ILE A 109 -1.42 -12.38 9.20
N ASP A 110 -1.25 -12.65 10.49
CA ASP A 110 -2.35 -13.07 11.39
C ASP A 110 -3.38 -11.96 11.56
N LEU A 111 -2.92 -10.72 11.71
CA LEU A 111 -3.79 -9.55 11.78
C LEU A 111 -4.63 -9.40 10.50
N ILE A 112 -3.99 -9.45 9.33
CA ILE A 112 -4.69 -9.30 8.05
C ILE A 112 -5.65 -10.48 7.82
N SER A 113 -5.29 -11.69 8.22
CA SER A 113 -6.21 -12.84 8.17
C SER A 113 -7.43 -12.65 9.08
N SER A 114 -7.28 -11.97 10.22
CA SER A 114 -8.39 -11.68 11.13
C SER A 114 -9.45 -10.76 10.53
N TYR A 115 -9.14 -10.06 9.43
CA TYR A 115 -10.10 -9.24 8.65
C TYR A 115 -10.97 -10.08 7.70
N GLY A 116 -10.88 -11.41 7.78
CA GLY A 116 -11.65 -12.33 6.94
C GLY A 116 -10.97 -12.73 5.63
N ILE A 117 -9.68 -12.45 5.50
CA ILE A 117 -8.88 -12.81 4.32
C ILE A 117 -8.23 -14.18 4.57
N ALA A 118 -8.44 -15.12 3.65
CA ALA A 118 -7.90 -16.46 3.78
C ALA A 118 -6.36 -16.46 3.73
N TYR A 119 -5.71 -17.21 4.61
CA TYR A 119 -4.24 -17.27 4.73
C TYR A 119 -3.52 -17.52 3.40
N HIS A 120 -4.07 -18.38 2.53
CA HIS A 120 -3.47 -18.70 1.24
C HIS A 120 -3.44 -17.51 0.25
N LYS A 121 -4.19 -16.44 0.53
CA LYS A 121 -4.16 -15.18 -0.21
C LYS A 121 -3.18 -14.17 0.35
N ILE A 122 -2.60 -14.42 1.53
CA ILE A 122 -1.72 -13.47 2.20
C ILE A 122 -0.28 -13.94 2.04
N MET A 123 0.56 -13.04 1.56
CA MET A 123 2.00 -13.24 1.43
C MET A 123 2.72 -12.30 2.37
N GLY A 124 3.54 -12.86 3.26
CA GLY A 124 4.42 -12.08 4.14
C GLY A 124 5.62 -11.55 3.38
N ALA A 125 5.80 -10.25 3.40
CA ALA A 125 6.94 -9.55 2.81
C ALA A 125 8.06 -9.36 3.84
N VAL A 126 9.28 -9.60 3.41
CA VAL A 126 10.51 -9.39 4.20
C VAL A 126 11.39 -8.39 3.46
N ALA A 127 11.90 -7.38 4.17
CA ALA A 127 12.74 -6.36 3.56
C ALA A 127 13.98 -6.95 2.84
N ASN A 128 14.35 -6.33 1.73
CA ASN A 128 15.48 -6.71 0.88
C ASN A 128 15.35 -8.10 0.23
N THR A 129 14.13 -8.61 0.09
CA THR A 129 13.82 -9.76 -0.76
C THR A 129 13.23 -9.28 -2.08
N VAL A 130 13.05 -10.19 -3.05
CA VAL A 130 12.38 -9.89 -4.31
C VAL A 130 11.19 -10.83 -4.45
N ILE A 131 10.02 -10.27 -4.69
CA ILE A 131 8.77 -10.99 -4.96
C ILE A 131 8.52 -10.88 -6.46
N ASP A 132 8.48 -12.02 -7.14
CA ASP A 132 8.14 -12.10 -8.56
C ASP A 132 6.61 -12.11 -8.73
N CYS A 133 6.09 -11.12 -9.45
CA CYS A 133 4.68 -10.96 -9.75
C CYS A 133 4.39 -11.11 -11.26
N GLY A 134 5.27 -11.76 -12.02
CA GLY A 134 5.14 -11.99 -13.45
C GLY A 134 5.49 -10.75 -14.29
N GLU A 135 4.56 -9.81 -14.42
CA GLU A 135 4.76 -8.57 -15.20
C GLU A 135 5.61 -7.50 -14.44
N CYS A 136 5.89 -7.74 -13.17
CA CYS A 136 6.73 -6.87 -12.35
C CYS A 136 7.42 -7.65 -11.23
N THR A 137 8.41 -7.01 -10.61
CA THR A 137 8.95 -7.47 -9.33
C THR A 137 8.67 -6.43 -8.25
N ILE A 138 8.43 -6.91 -7.02
CA ILE A 138 8.23 -6.07 -5.84
C ILE A 138 9.38 -6.34 -4.88
N GLU A 139 10.10 -5.28 -4.52
CA GLU A 139 11.20 -5.31 -3.56
C GLU A 139 10.77 -4.54 -2.30
N PRO A 140 10.41 -5.24 -1.20
CA PRO A 140 10.11 -4.58 0.06
C PRO A 140 11.39 -3.98 0.64
N LEU A 141 11.35 -2.72 1.04
CA LEU A 141 12.45 -2.00 1.68
C LEU A 141 12.05 -1.61 3.11
N PRO A 142 12.99 -1.47 4.05
CA PRO A 142 12.67 -0.94 5.36
C PRO A 142 12.01 0.43 5.24
N SER A 143 11.01 0.70 6.06
CA SER A 143 10.37 2.00 6.19
C SER A 143 10.44 2.45 7.66
N ALA A 144 10.83 3.69 7.91
CA ALA A 144 10.89 4.23 9.25
C ALA A 144 9.62 5.04 9.54
N HIS A 145 8.73 4.47 10.32
CA HIS A 145 7.60 5.22 10.88
C HIS A 145 8.10 5.94 12.16
N GLU A 146 8.75 7.09 11.98
CA GLU A 146 9.66 7.80 12.89
C GLU A 146 10.99 7.07 13.08
N GLU A 147 10.98 5.80 13.49
CA GLU A 147 12.14 4.92 13.65
C GLU A 147 11.93 3.62 12.89
N LEU A 148 13.00 2.83 12.75
CA LEU A 148 12.95 1.50 12.17
C LEU A 148 12.57 0.49 13.25
N HIS A 149 11.37 -0.08 13.19
CA HIS A 149 10.91 -1.09 14.13
C HIS A 149 11.09 -2.49 13.56
N LYS A 150 11.41 -3.44 14.44
CA LYS A 150 11.55 -4.85 14.09
C LYS A 150 10.74 -5.72 15.03
N ASP A 151 10.20 -6.81 14.49
CA ASP A 151 9.57 -7.86 15.26
C ASP A 151 10.61 -8.71 16.02
N GLU A 152 10.15 -9.68 16.81
CA GLU A 152 11.00 -10.60 17.57
C GLU A 152 11.92 -11.49 16.70
N ASN A 153 11.59 -11.65 15.42
CA ASN A 153 12.38 -12.40 14.43
C ASN A 153 13.35 -11.51 13.66
N GLY A 154 13.38 -10.21 13.95
CA GLY A 154 14.27 -9.23 13.31
C GLY A 154 13.76 -8.70 11.97
N ASN A 155 12.52 -9.00 11.56
CA ASN A 155 11.90 -8.45 10.35
C ASN A 155 11.40 -7.03 10.61
N TYR A 156 11.53 -6.16 9.63
CA TYR A 156 10.99 -4.81 9.71
C TYR A 156 9.45 -4.84 9.73
N MET A 157 8.85 -4.05 10.61
CA MET A 157 7.40 -4.00 10.81
C MET A 157 6.73 -3.03 9.82
N GLU A 158 7.45 -2.02 9.37
CA GLU A 158 7.01 -1.09 8.34
C GLU A 158 7.88 -1.27 7.10
N LEU A 159 7.23 -1.31 5.93
CA LEU A 159 7.87 -1.52 4.64
C LEU A 159 7.47 -0.43 3.64
N GLY A 160 8.43 0.01 2.86
CA GLY A 160 8.16 0.63 1.57
C GLY A 160 8.26 -0.42 0.46
N TYR A 161 7.62 -0.17 -0.66
CA TYR A 161 7.65 -1.10 -1.80
C TYR A 161 8.24 -0.43 -3.03
N LYS A 162 9.33 -1.00 -3.53
CA LYS A 162 9.87 -0.68 -4.85
C LYS A 162 9.30 -1.67 -5.85
N ILE A 163 8.60 -1.16 -6.84
CA ILE A 163 7.92 -1.94 -7.87
C ILE A 163 8.64 -1.67 -9.19
N ASN A 164 9.25 -2.71 -9.76
CA ASN A 164 9.99 -2.62 -11.00
C ASN A 164 9.19 -3.30 -12.11
N PHE A 165 8.81 -2.54 -13.10
CA PHE A 165 8.34 -3.00 -14.40
C PHE A 165 9.53 -3.07 -15.38
N ASP A 166 9.31 -3.48 -16.63
CA ASP A 166 10.41 -3.63 -17.62
C ASP A 166 11.31 -2.39 -17.73
N ASN A 167 10.73 -1.19 -17.69
CA ASN A 167 11.41 0.09 -17.93
C ASN A 167 11.00 1.23 -16.99
N ILE A 168 10.23 0.94 -15.96
CA ILE A 168 9.74 1.91 -14.96
C ILE A 168 9.95 1.33 -13.59
N SER A 169 10.54 2.12 -12.70
CA SER A 169 10.70 1.80 -11.29
C SER A 169 9.92 2.80 -10.44
N ILE A 170 9.03 2.31 -9.59
CA ILE A 170 8.16 3.11 -8.73
C ILE A 170 8.43 2.72 -7.28
N TYR A 171 8.52 3.70 -6.40
CA TYR A 171 8.65 3.49 -4.97
C TYR A 171 7.47 4.12 -4.22
N HIS A 172 6.90 3.36 -3.28
CA HIS A 172 5.94 3.85 -2.30
C HIS A 172 6.51 3.65 -0.90
N GLY A 173 6.66 4.75 -0.16
CA GLY A 173 7.29 4.74 1.16
C GLY A 173 6.35 4.43 2.32
N GLY A 174 5.02 4.46 2.11
CA GLY A 174 4.08 4.55 3.22
C GLY A 174 4.40 5.79 4.05
N ASP A 175 4.29 5.70 5.36
CA ASP A 175 4.58 6.81 6.30
C ASP A 175 6.08 6.97 6.60
N CYS A 176 6.94 6.65 5.63
CA CYS A 176 8.39 6.64 5.80
C CYS A 176 8.95 8.03 6.12
N CYS A 177 9.69 8.10 7.21
CA CYS A 177 10.57 9.21 7.54
C CYS A 177 11.98 8.95 7.02
N LEU A 178 12.78 10.01 6.83
CA LEU A 178 14.19 9.88 6.44
C LEU A 178 14.98 9.13 7.52
N TYR A 179 15.76 8.16 7.09
CA TYR A 179 16.73 7.43 7.92
C TYR A 179 18.02 7.19 7.15
N ASP A 180 19.10 6.85 7.85
CA ASP A 180 20.42 6.63 7.24
C ASP A 180 20.39 5.40 6.30
N GLY A 181 20.76 5.60 5.05
CA GLY A 181 20.79 4.56 4.01
C GLY A 181 19.54 4.53 3.11
N LEU A 182 18.45 5.22 3.44
CA LEU A 182 17.26 5.26 2.58
C LEU A 182 17.57 5.77 1.17
N SER A 183 18.32 6.86 1.07
CA SER A 183 18.68 7.45 -0.23
C SER A 183 19.52 6.51 -1.11
N ASP A 184 20.32 5.64 -0.51
CA ASP A 184 21.10 4.65 -1.25
C ASP A 184 20.21 3.55 -1.83
N SER A 185 19.16 3.15 -1.10
CA SER A 185 18.18 2.16 -1.54
C SER A 185 17.24 2.69 -2.63
N LEU A 186 17.08 4.01 -2.74
CA LEU A 186 16.18 4.67 -3.69
C LEU A 186 16.86 5.16 -4.98
N LYS A 187 18.05 4.66 -5.28
CA LYS A 187 18.72 5.00 -6.56
C LYS A 187 17.96 4.41 -7.75
N ASN A 188 17.91 5.17 -8.84
CA ASN A 188 17.28 4.78 -10.10
C ASN A 188 15.77 4.49 -9.98
N ILE A 189 15.05 5.27 -9.17
CA ILE A 189 13.58 5.28 -9.12
C ILE A 189 13.07 6.39 -10.02
N ASP A 190 12.12 6.07 -10.91
CA ASP A 190 11.50 7.04 -11.80
C ASP A 190 10.40 7.85 -11.12
N ILE A 191 9.63 7.21 -10.23
CA ILE A 191 8.52 7.82 -9.51
C ILE A 191 8.60 7.43 -8.04
N MET A 192 8.54 8.43 -7.15
CA MET A 192 8.48 8.23 -5.70
C MET A 192 7.18 8.80 -5.13
N MET A 193 6.49 7.99 -4.35
CA MET A 193 5.36 8.39 -3.53
C MET A 193 5.84 8.36 -2.08
N VAL A 194 6.02 9.55 -1.50
CA VAL A 194 6.59 9.71 -0.16
C VAL A 194 5.86 10.82 0.59
N PRO A 195 5.77 10.75 1.93
CA PRO A 195 5.20 11.81 2.73
C PRO A 195 5.92 13.14 2.52
N ILE A 196 5.17 14.21 2.27
CA ILE A 196 5.68 15.58 2.09
C ILE A 196 5.20 16.56 3.16
N ASN A 197 4.47 16.07 4.15
CA ASN A 197 3.91 16.86 5.25
C ASN A 197 4.96 17.39 6.24
N GLY A 198 6.22 16.96 6.11
CA GLY A 198 7.34 17.36 6.96
C GLY A 198 7.21 16.84 8.40
N ARG A 199 8.29 16.93 9.14
CA ARG A 199 8.32 16.71 10.59
C ARG A 199 8.22 18.06 11.30
N SER A 200 7.14 18.30 12.03
CA SER A 200 7.11 19.36 13.05
C SER A 200 6.57 18.74 14.34
N TYR A 201 7.09 19.23 15.46
CA TYR A 201 6.64 18.80 16.80
C TYR A 201 5.12 18.95 17.00
N HIS A 202 4.46 19.83 16.25
CA HIS A 202 3.02 20.04 16.28
C HIS A 202 2.22 19.09 15.36
N LYS A 203 2.89 18.32 14.49
CA LYS A 203 2.27 17.32 13.61
C LYS A 203 2.45 15.89 14.09
N LEU A 204 3.24 15.71 15.17
CA LEU A 204 3.45 14.43 15.85
C LEU A 204 2.39 14.15 16.93
N ARG A 205 1.21 14.81 16.83
CA ARG A 205 0.10 14.64 17.77
C ARG A 205 -1.18 14.40 17.02
#